data_9cc33114a22c80472c4a7d176039ff43
#
_entry.id   9cc33114a22c80472c4a7d176039ff43
#
_cell.length_a   1.000
_cell.length_b   1.000
_cell.length_c   1.000
_cell.angle_alpha   90.00
_cell.angle_beta   90.00
_cell.angle_gamma   90.00
#
_symmetry.space_group_name_H-M   'P 1'
#
loop_
_entity.id
_entity.type
_entity.pdbx_description
1 polymer ?
#
loop_
_entity_poly.entity_id
_entity_poly.type
_entity_poly.pdbx_seq_one_letter_code
_entity_poly.pdbx_strand_id
1 'polypeptide(L)'
;MAGIASPTFNKQERIVSKKLIEQLFSKGNSFSVSVFPLRIVVMETARVADDIPVQVLVSVSKRHFKHAVDRNRVKRQIREAYRHHKQILTEKVQQEQTLAIAFIWLADKLHESTTVEKSVKKLLGKAAERL
;
A
#
# COMPACT_ATOMS: atom_id res chain seq x y z
N MET A 1 14.90 5.79 22.24
CA MET A 1 14.40 5.21 21.85
C MET A 1 13.50 5.52 21.20
N ALA A 2 13.58 5.68 20.81
CA ALA A 2 12.74 5.97 20.04
C ALA A 2 11.84 5.02 19.69
N GLY A 3 11.74 4.17 20.45
CA GLY A 3 10.97 3.10 20.11
C GLY A 3 9.59 3.39 19.76
N ILE A 4 9.13 4.55 20.12
CA ILE A 4 7.80 4.77 19.82
C ILE A 4 7.69 5.89 18.89
N ALA A 5 7.96 5.62 17.71
CA ALA A 5 7.66 6.56 16.70
C ALA A 5 6.17 6.61 16.50
N SER A 6 5.59 7.76 16.41
CA SER A 6 4.22 7.87 15.96
C SER A 6 4.13 7.29 14.55
N PRO A 7 3.00 6.68 14.17
CA PRO A 7 2.83 6.13 12.83
C PRO A 7 2.97 7.24 11.79
N THR A 8 3.96 7.10 10.92
CA THR A 8 4.20 8.06 9.86
C THR A 8 4.35 7.32 8.54
N PHE A 9 4.15 8.04 7.44
CA PHE A 9 4.40 7.53 6.11
C PHE A 9 5.61 8.29 5.55
N ASN A 10 6.79 7.70 5.75
CA ASN A 10 8.03 8.34 5.35
C ASN A 10 8.26 8.26 3.86
N LYS A 11 9.05 9.21 3.35
CA LYS A 11 9.44 9.26 1.95
C LYS A 11 10.07 7.95 1.48
N GLN A 12 10.84 7.30 2.33
CA GLN A 12 11.52 6.05 2.03
C GLN A 12 10.56 4.85 1.89
N GLU A 13 9.36 4.96 2.43
CA GLU A 13 8.35 3.92 2.31
C GLU A 13 7.65 3.95 0.96
N ARG A 14 7.86 4.99 0.16
CA ARG A 14 7.23 5.12 -1.16
C ARG A 14 8.06 4.43 -2.23
N ILE A 15 7.38 3.72 -3.11
CA ILE A 15 8.04 3.09 -4.26
C ILE A 15 8.25 4.14 -5.33
N VAL A 16 9.51 4.34 -5.72
CA VAL A 16 9.88 5.28 -6.79
C VAL A 16 10.62 4.60 -7.94
N SER A 17 11.04 3.34 -7.76
CA SER A 17 11.78 2.60 -8.77
C SER A 17 10.83 2.07 -9.85
N LYS A 18 11.09 2.42 -11.10
CA LYS A 18 10.33 1.90 -12.25
C LYS A 18 10.45 0.39 -12.36
N LYS A 19 11.65 -0.13 -12.13
CA LYS A 19 11.91 -1.57 -12.20
C LYS A 19 11.07 -2.33 -11.19
N LEU A 20 10.99 -1.81 -9.96
CA LEU A 20 10.20 -2.43 -8.91
C LEU A 20 8.71 -2.38 -9.24
N ILE A 21 8.24 -1.26 -9.78
CA ILE A 21 6.84 -1.10 -10.19
C ILE A 21 6.50 -2.11 -11.28
N GLU A 22 7.37 -2.27 -12.28
CA GLU A 22 7.17 -3.23 -13.36
C GLU A 22 7.11 -4.66 -12.84
N GLN A 23 8.01 -5.00 -11.92
CA GLN A 23 8.04 -6.34 -11.30
C GLN A 23 6.76 -6.60 -10.49
N LEU A 24 6.27 -5.59 -9.80
CA LEU A 24 5.07 -5.70 -8.97
C LEU A 24 3.85 -6.08 -9.80
N PHE A 25 3.75 -5.54 -11.02
CA PHE A 25 2.63 -5.82 -11.91
C PHE A 25 2.90 -6.96 -12.89
N SER A 26 4.08 -7.57 -12.86
CA SER A 26 4.35 -8.73 -13.69
C SER A 26 3.81 -10.00 -13.02
N LYS A 27 3.49 -10.99 -13.84
CA LYS A 27 2.93 -12.25 -13.35
C LYS A 27 4.00 -13.11 -12.70
N GLY A 28 3.64 -13.82 -11.65
CA GLY A 28 4.46 -14.90 -11.08
C GLY A 28 5.07 -14.61 -9.72
N ASN A 29 5.38 -13.37 -9.40
CA ASN A 29 6.05 -13.04 -8.15
C ASN A 29 5.21 -12.24 -7.17
N SER A 30 3.94 -12.02 -7.49
CA SER A 30 3.06 -11.22 -6.66
C SER A 30 1.72 -11.90 -6.48
N PHE A 31 1.01 -11.52 -5.43
CA PHE A 31 -0.38 -11.90 -5.28
C PHE A 31 -1.23 -10.64 -5.08
N SER A 32 -2.53 -10.75 -5.34
CA SER A 32 -3.43 -9.64 -5.14
C SER A 32 -4.69 -10.05 -4.40
N VAL A 33 -5.25 -9.11 -3.66
CA VAL A 33 -6.50 -9.28 -2.93
C VAL A 33 -7.32 -8.02 -3.15
N SER A 34 -8.62 -8.19 -3.35
CA SER A 34 -9.52 -7.05 -3.56
C SER A 34 -10.55 -6.95 -2.43
N VAL A 35 -10.74 -5.75 -1.92
CA VAL A 35 -11.86 -5.37 -1.06
C VAL A 35 -12.32 -4.02 -1.60
N PHE A 36 -13.42 -4.02 -2.36
CA PHE A 36 -13.90 -2.79 -3.01
C PHE A 36 -13.98 -1.64 -2.00
N PRO A 37 -13.51 -0.43 -2.32
CA PRO A 37 -13.11 0.05 -3.65
C PRO A 37 -11.62 -0.07 -3.96
N LEU A 38 -10.91 -0.94 -3.28
CA LEU A 38 -9.46 -1.07 -3.40
C LEU A 38 -9.02 -2.49 -3.74
N ARG A 39 -7.84 -2.56 -4.31
CA ARG A 39 -7.10 -3.79 -4.54
C ARG A 39 -5.70 -3.58 -4.01
N ILE A 40 -5.12 -4.60 -3.37
CA ILE A 40 -3.72 -4.59 -2.98
C ILE A 40 -2.97 -5.63 -3.81
N VAL A 41 -1.79 -5.27 -4.30
CA VAL A 41 -0.85 -6.21 -4.95
C VAL A 41 0.38 -6.26 -4.07
N VAL A 42 0.85 -7.46 -3.75
CA VAL A 42 1.94 -7.67 -2.80
C VAL A 42 3.04 -8.52 -3.43
N MET A 43 4.28 -8.09 -3.28
CA MET A 43 5.46 -8.81 -3.75
C MET A 43 6.55 -8.77 -2.69
N GLU A 44 7.23 -9.90 -2.47
CA GLU A 44 8.37 -9.95 -1.56
C GLU A 44 9.64 -9.65 -2.34
N THR A 45 10.50 -8.81 -1.77
CA THR A 45 11.81 -8.48 -2.33
C THR A 45 12.88 -8.60 -1.26
N ALA A 46 14.16 -8.53 -1.65
CA ALA A 46 15.24 -8.43 -0.69
C ALA A 46 15.12 -7.13 0.09
N ARG A 47 15.56 -7.12 1.34
CA ARG A 47 15.50 -5.94 2.19
C ARG A 47 16.24 -4.78 1.56
N VAL A 48 15.53 -3.65 1.33
CA VAL A 48 16.13 -2.47 0.70
C VAL A 48 16.93 -1.64 1.69
N ALA A 49 16.48 -1.57 2.93
CA ALA A 49 17.18 -0.89 4.02
C ALA A 49 16.68 -1.48 5.33
N ASP A 50 17.52 -1.48 6.35
CA ASP A 50 17.24 -2.20 7.61
C ASP A 50 15.94 -1.78 8.28
N ASP A 51 15.56 -0.53 8.13
CA ASP A 51 14.38 0.02 8.78
C ASP A 51 13.16 0.16 7.86
N ILE A 52 13.20 -0.43 6.66
CA ILE A 52 12.09 -0.31 5.72
C ILE A 52 11.53 -1.70 5.38
N PRO A 53 10.60 -2.19 6.20
CA PRO A 53 9.99 -3.50 5.94
C PRO A 53 8.99 -3.49 4.79
N VAL A 54 8.37 -2.35 4.49
CA VAL A 54 7.33 -2.26 3.47
C VAL A 54 7.51 -0.99 2.66
N GLN A 55 7.41 -1.12 1.33
CA GLN A 55 7.34 0.02 0.43
C GLN A 55 6.00 0.03 -0.28
N VAL A 56 5.44 1.22 -0.47
CA VAL A 56 4.06 1.39 -0.92
C VAL A 56 3.97 2.25 -2.17
N LEU A 57 3.18 1.80 -3.12
CA LEU A 57 2.74 2.56 -4.28
C LEU A 57 1.22 2.75 -4.17
N VAL A 58 0.73 3.96 -4.45
CA VAL A 58 -0.71 4.22 -4.50
C VAL A 58 -1.05 4.67 -5.91
N SER A 59 -1.97 3.95 -6.54
CA SER A 59 -2.35 4.18 -7.93
C SER A 59 -3.83 4.55 -8.05
N VAL A 60 -4.11 5.71 -8.64
CA VAL A 60 -5.45 6.15 -8.96
C VAL A 60 -5.46 6.60 -10.42
N SER A 61 -6.16 5.85 -11.26
CA SER A 61 -6.15 6.07 -12.70
C SER A 61 -6.92 7.34 -13.10
N LYS A 62 -6.43 8.02 -14.13
CA LYS A 62 -7.15 9.12 -14.75
C LYS A 62 -8.50 8.69 -15.31
N ARG A 63 -8.65 7.41 -15.63
CA ARG A 63 -9.92 6.84 -16.09
C ARG A 63 -11.03 6.96 -15.06
N HIS A 64 -10.68 6.85 -13.77
CA HIS A 64 -11.66 6.96 -12.69
C HIS A 64 -11.97 8.42 -12.34
N PHE A 65 -10.95 9.27 -12.35
CA PHE A 65 -11.14 10.69 -12.00
C PHE A 65 -10.33 11.56 -12.96
N LYS A 66 -11.05 12.35 -13.75
CA LYS A 66 -10.46 13.25 -14.71
C LYS A 66 -9.58 14.32 -14.04
N HIS A 67 -10.01 14.82 -12.89
CA HIS A 67 -9.33 15.92 -12.22
C HIS A 67 -8.31 15.43 -11.23
N ALA A 68 -7.12 16.04 -11.26
CA ALA A 68 -6.03 15.71 -10.35
C ALA A 68 -6.39 15.89 -8.88
N VAL A 69 -7.24 16.88 -8.60
CA VAL A 69 -7.71 17.16 -7.22
C VAL A 69 -8.37 15.92 -6.62
N ASP A 70 -9.23 15.26 -7.38
CA ASP A 70 -9.95 14.07 -6.92
C ASP A 70 -8.99 12.89 -6.73
N ARG A 71 -8.07 12.69 -7.67
CA ARG A 71 -7.06 11.64 -7.56
C ARG A 71 -6.17 11.86 -6.33
N ASN A 72 -5.76 13.09 -6.10
CA ASN A 72 -4.90 13.42 -4.96
C ASN A 72 -5.62 13.21 -3.63
N ARG A 73 -6.92 13.52 -3.59
CA ARG A 73 -7.75 13.26 -2.42
C ARG A 73 -7.77 11.78 -2.07
N VAL A 74 -8.03 10.93 -3.08
CA VAL A 74 -8.08 9.47 -2.88
C VAL A 74 -6.73 8.95 -2.44
N LYS A 75 -5.64 9.40 -3.06
CA LYS A 75 -4.29 8.99 -2.66
C LYS A 75 -4.01 9.34 -1.21
N ARG A 76 -4.43 10.53 -0.78
CA ARG A 76 -4.25 10.97 0.61
C ARG A 76 -5.03 10.09 1.57
N GLN A 77 -6.29 9.74 1.22
CA GLN A 77 -7.10 8.86 2.05
C GLN A 77 -6.46 7.49 2.22
N ILE A 78 -5.92 6.93 1.14
CA ILE A 78 -5.27 5.61 1.17
C ILE A 78 -4.00 5.68 2.01
N ARG A 79 -3.16 6.68 1.81
CA ARG A 79 -1.91 6.84 2.58
C ARG A 79 -2.18 7.02 4.07
N GLU A 80 -3.19 7.81 4.41
CA GLU A 80 -3.56 8.03 5.79
C GLU A 80 -4.07 6.75 6.45
N ALA A 81 -4.92 5.99 5.74
CA ALA A 81 -5.40 4.71 6.23
C ALA A 81 -4.25 3.71 6.42
N TYR A 82 -3.33 3.66 5.47
CA TYR A 82 -2.15 2.81 5.57
C TYR A 82 -1.30 3.20 6.78
N ARG A 83 -1.07 4.49 6.97
CA ARG A 83 -0.28 4.99 8.10
C ARG A 83 -0.84 4.50 9.44
N HIS A 84 -2.16 4.49 9.57
CA HIS A 84 -2.82 4.08 10.81
C HIS A 84 -2.77 2.57 11.05
N HIS A 85 -2.71 1.77 9.98
CA HIS A 85 -2.86 0.31 10.09
C HIS A 85 -1.65 -0.49 9.59
N LYS A 86 -0.57 0.17 9.20
CA LYS A 86 0.59 -0.49 8.58
C LYS A 86 1.23 -1.56 9.46
N GLN A 87 1.08 -1.45 10.76
CA GLN A 87 1.65 -2.41 11.71
C GLN A 87 1.13 -3.83 11.49
N ILE A 88 -0.12 -3.96 11.02
CA ILE A 88 -0.71 -5.27 10.70
C ILE A 88 0.21 -6.04 9.75
N LEU A 89 0.80 -5.33 8.79
CA LEU A 89 1.65 -5.95 7.79
C LEU A 89 3.12 -5.96 8.20
N THR A 90 3.62 -4.88 8.78
CA THR A 90 5.03 -4.75 9.11
C THR A 90 5.48 -5.80 10.14
N GLU A 91 4.59 -6.23 11.03
CA GLU A 91 4.88 -7.26 12.00
C GLU A 91 5.11 -8.64 11.38
N LYS A 92 4.62 -8.86 10.15
CA LYS A 92 4.73 -10.14 9.46
C LYS A 92 5.93 -10.23 8.53
N VAL A 93 6.63 -9.12 8.29
CA VAL A 93 7.73 -9.09 7.35
C VAL A 93 9.01 -9.62 7.99
N GLN A 94 9.68 -10.53 7.30
CA GLN A 94 10.93 -11.09 7.78
C GLN A 94 12.06 -10.06 7.65
N GLN A 95 13.06 -10.21 8.49
CA GLN A 95 14.15 -9.24 8.60
C GLN A 95 14.93 -9.03 7.30
N GLU A 96 15.05 -10.08 6.49
CA GLU A 96 15.80 -10.02 5.23
C GLU A 96 14.96 -9.61 4.04
N GLN A 97 13.69 -9.31 4.26
CA GLN A 97 12.75 -9.03 3.18
C GLN A 97 12.13 -7.65 3.31
N THR A 98 11.76 -7.10 2.18
CA THR A 98 10.87 -5.95 2.10
C THR A 98 9.66 -6.36 1.28
N LEU A 99 8.47 -5.97 1.71
CA LEU A 99 7.28 -6.14 0.89
C LEU A 99 7.09 -4.91 0.03
N ALA A 100 6.92 -5.11 -1.26
CA ALA A 100 6.48 -4.06 -2.16
C ALA A 100 4.98 -4.23 -2.35
N ILE A 101 4.20 -3.20 -2.03
CA ILE A 101 2.75 -3.27 -2.17
C ILE A 101 2.25 -2.11 -3.02
N ALA A 102 1.16 -2.37 -3.76
CA ALA A 102 0.46 -1.34 -4.51
C ALA A 102 -1.00 -1.35 -4.11
N PHE A 103 -1.52 -0.18 -3.75
CA PHE A 103 -2.96 0.02 -3.58
C PHE A 103 -3.49 0.59 -4.87
N ILE A 104 -4.50 -0.06 -5.44
CA ILE A 104 -5.11 0.33 -6.70
C ILE A 104 -6.58 0.68 -6.44
N TRP A 105 -6.96 1.90 -6.82
CA TRP A 105 -8.34 2.35 -6.69
C TRP A 105 -9.18 1.79 -7.83
N LEU A 106 -10.34 1.22 -7.50
CA LEU A 106 -11.19 0.54 -8.47
C LEU A 106 -12.50 1.27 -8.79
N ALA A 107 -12.85 2.30 -8.03
CA ALA A 107 -14.14 2.94 -8.14
C ALA A 107 -14.11 4.22 -8.99
N ASP A 108 -15.25 4.53 -9.63
CA ASP A 108 -15.39 5.77 -10.39
C ASP A 108 -15.96 6.90 -9.54
N LYS A 109 -16.17 6.65 -8.25
CA LYS A 109 -16.72 7.63 -7.31
C LYS A 109 -15.80 7.83 -6.14
N LEU A 110 -15.88 9.01 -5.54
CA LEU A 110 -15.23 9.28 -4.26
C LEU A 110 -15.96 8.54 -3.16
N HIS A 111 -15.21 8.08 -2.17
CA HIS A 111 -15.74 7.42 -0.99
C HIS A 111 -15.30 8.17 0.26
N GLU A 112 -16.04 7.98 1.35
CA GLU A 112 -15.69 8.58 2.62
C GLU A 112 -14.41 7.96 3.17
N SER A 113 -13.66 8.73 3.95
CA SER A 113 -12.39 8.27 4.53
C SER A 113 -12.57 7.04 5.41
N THR A 114 -13.70 6.94 6.11
CA THR A 114 -14.02 5.75 6.94
C THR A 114 -14.14 4.50 6.10
N THR A 115 -14.76 4.60 4.92
CA THR A 115 -14.90 3.47 3.98
C THR A 115 -13.53 3.05 3.45
N VAL A 116 -12.71 4.01 3.06
CA VAL A 116 -11.36 3.74 2.57
C VAL A 116 -10.52 3.08 3.67
N GLU A 117 -10.61 3.59 4.89
CA GLU A 117 -9.86 3.04 6.02
C GLU A 117 -10.24 1.60 6.32
N LYS A 118 -11.54 1.28 6.30
CA LYS A 118 -11.99 -0.10 6.50
C LYS A 118 -11.46 -1.04 5.42
N SER A 119 -11.47 -0.61 4.16
CA SER A 119 -10.96 -1.39 3.05
C SER A 119 -9.46 -1.65 3.19
N VAL A 120 -8.69 -0.62 3.50
CA VAL A 120 -7.24 -0.74 3.70
C VAL A 120 -6.95 -1.70 4.84
N LYS A 121 -7.62 -1.54 5.96
CA LYS A 121 -7.43 -2.41 7.13
C LYS A 121 -7.70 -3.87 6.78
N LYS A 122 -8.80 -4.16 6.09
CA LYS A 122 -9.13 -5.52 5.65
C LYS A 122 -8.10 -6.08 4.69
N LEU A 123 -7.64 -5.26 3.74
CA LEU A 123 -6.63 -5.69 2.76
C LEU A 123 -5.31 -6.02 3.45
N LEU A 124 -4.88 -5.20 4.39
CA LEU A 124 -3.65 -5.47 5.15
C LEU A 124 -3.77 -6.77 5.95
N GLY A 125 -4.92 -7.01 6.57
CA GLY A 125 -5.18 -8.25 7.30
C GLY A 125 -5.14 -9.48 6.40
N LYS A 126 -5.79 -9.41 5.24
CA LYS A 126 -5.80 -10.52 4.27
C LYS A 126 -4.41 -10.78 3.68
N ALA A 127 -3.65 -9.72 3.40
CA ALA A 127 -2.29 -9.85 2.92
C ALA A 127 -1.40 -10.51 3.98
N ALA A 128 -1.53 -10.09 5.23
CA ALA A 128 -0.77 -10.64 6.34
C ALA A 128 -1.02 -12.15 6.53
N GLU A 129 -2.26 -12.60 6.32
CA GLU A 129 -2.61 -14.01 6.41
C GLU A 129 -1.89 -14.87 5.38
N ARG A 130 -1.47 -14.28 4.26
CA ARG A 130 -0.81 -14.99 3.17
C ARG A 130 0.71 -14.98 3.26
N LEU A 131 1.25 -14.33 4.27
CA LEU A 131 2.71 -14.23 4.45
C LEU A 131 3.29 -15.34 5.33
#